data_c27e0ec5189a323aa30e42c216a8d814
#
_entry.id   c27e0ec5189a323aa30e42c216a8d814
#
_cell.length_a   1.000
_cell.length_b   1.000
_cell.length_c   1.000
_cell.angle_alpha   90.00
_cell.angle_beta   90.00
_cell.angle_gamma   90.00
#
_symmetry.space_group_name_H-M   'P 1'
#
loop_
_entity.id
_entity.type
_entity.pdbx_description
1 polymer ?
#
loop_
_entity_poly.entity_id
_entity_poly.type
_entity_poly.pdbx_seq_one_letter_code
_entity_poly.pdbx_strand_id
1 'polypeptide(L)'
;KLDEPIDYPRDIKNNLREDIMTVEGHVDKIRNEVQNAIDEMNQLQKDTLASMREVEALNRETEKDVRDTMRETESRIEEAMTKLEERLSIRLQEALDNPLVGN
;
A
#
# COMPACT_ATOMS: atom_id res chain seq x y z
N LYS A 1 -40.43 -60.08 24.23
CA LYS A 1 -40.29 -58.77 24.81
C LYS A 1 -39.09 -58.68 25.71
N LEU A 2 -38.58 -59.80 26.11
CA LEU A 2 -37.26 -59.86 26.72
C LEU A 2 -36.17 -59.57 25.74
N ASP A 3 -36.48 -59.64 24.43
CA ASP A 3 -35.56 -59.35 23.35
C ASP A 3 -35.32 -57.80 23.14
N GLU A 4 -36.32 -57.02 23.51
CA GLU A 4 -36.21 -55.55 23.35
C GLU A 4 -35.04 -54.97 24.14
N PRO A 5 -34.79 -55.29 25.40
CA PRO A 5 -33.64 -54.82 26.15
C PRO A 5 -32.28 -55.23 25.57
N ILE A 6 -32.26 -56.37 24.89
CA ILE A 6 -31.02 -56.85 24.25
C ILE A 6 -30.64 -56.05 23.05
N ASP A 7 -31.65 -55.66 22.28
CA ASP A 7 -31.44 -54.87 21.08
C ASP A 7 -31.12 -53.37 21.37
N TYR A 8 -31.58 -52.85 22.48
CA TYR A 8 -31.38 -51.48 22.91
C TYR A 8 -29.90 -51.05 22.97
N PRO A 9 -29.02 -51.79 23.63
CA PRO A 9 -27.61 -51.44 23.65
C PRO A 9 -26.96 -51.46 22.28
N ARG A 10 -27.37 -52.31 21.39
CA ARG A 10 -26.88 -52.38 20.02
C ARG A 10 -27.31 -51.16 19.21
N ASP A 11 -28.57 -50.79 19.34
CA ASP A 11 -29.11 -49.61 18.64
C ASP A 11 -28.45 -48.32 19.14
N ILE A 12 -28.29 -48.20 20.44
CA ILE A 12 -27.59 -47.06 21.05
C ILE A 12 -26.17 -46.99 20.55
N LYS A 13 -25.46 -48.11 20.51
CA LYS A 13 -24.09 -48.20 20.03
C LYS A 13 -23.99 -47.76 18.56
N ASN A 14 -24.93 -48.22 17.72
CA ASN A 14 -24.96 -47.88 16.31
C ASN A 14 -25.25 -46.38 16.10
N ASN A 15 -26.21 -45.84 16.88
CA ASN A 15 -26.54 -44.43 16.82
C ASN A 15 -25.36 -43.54 17.24
N LEU A 16 -24.66 -43.94 18.30
CA LEU A 16 -23.47 -43.23 18.76
C LEU A 16 -22.36 -43.29 17.72
N ARG A 17 -22.20 -44.44 17.05
CA ARG A 17 -21.22 -44.59 15.99
C ARG A 17 -21.53 -43.65 14.80
N GLU A 18 -22.78 -43.56 14.39
CA GLU A 18 -23.24 -42.68 13.34
C GLU A 18 -23.02 -41.22 13.73
N ASP A 19 -23.34 -40.83 14.95
CA ASP A 19 -23.12 -39.48 15.46
C ASP A 19 -21.64 -39.12 15.48
N ILE A 20 -20.79 -40.05 15.89
CA ILE A 20 -19.34 -39.85 15.87
C ILE A 20 -18.85 -39.65 14.46
N MET A 21 -19.31 -40.44 13.51
CA MET A 21 -18.93 -40.29 12.10
C MET A 21 -19.38 -38.93 11.52
N THR A 22 -20.57 -38.50 11.90
CA THR A 22 -21.10 -37.19 11.50
C THR A 22 -20.25 -36.05 12.05
N VAL A 23 -19.90 -36.14 13.33
CA VAL A 23 -19.03 -35.14 13.97
C VAL A 23 -17.63 -35.12 13.33
N GLU A 24 -17.06 -36.29 13.06
CA GLU A 24 -15.77 -36.40 12.37
C GLU A 24 -15.81 -35.73 10.99
N GLY A 25 -16.89 -35.94 10.23
CA GLY A 25 -17.10 -35.29 8.94
C GLY A 25 -17.18 -33.76 9.06
N HIS A 26 -17.87 -33.27 10.09
CA HIS A 26 -17.95 -31.83 10.37
C HIS A 26 -16.58 -31.27 10.76
N VAL A 27 -15.83 -31.98 11.60
CA VAL A 27 -14.48 -31.56 12.01
C VAL A 27 -13.57 -31.50 10.82
N ASP A 28 -13.60 -32.46 9.92
CA ASP A 28 -12.79 -32.45 8.69
C ASP A 28 -13.15 -31.28 7.79
N LYS A 29 -14.43 -30.99 7.64
CA LYS A 29 -14.91 -29.85 6.86
C LYS A 29 -14.42 -28.53 7.45
N ILE A 30 -14.54 -28.35 8.75
CA ILE A 30 -14.08 -27.15 9.46
C ILE A 30 -12.57 -27.01 9.31
N ARG A 31 -11.84 -28.11 9.45
CA ARG A 31 -10.39 -28.11 9.28
C ARG A 31 -9.99 -27.62 7.89
N ASN A 32 -10.68 -28.08 6.84
CA ASN A 32 -10.44 -27.65 5.47
C ASN A 32 -10.79 -26.19 5.27
N GLU A 33 -11.90 -25.71 5.84
CA GLU A 33 -12.30 -24.32 5.78
C GLU A 33 -11.29 -23.41 6.48
N VAL A 34 -10.79 -23.82 7.63
CA VAL A 34 -9.76 -23.09 8.36
C VAL A 34 -8.46 -23.03 7.56
N GLN A 35 -8.06 -24.16 6.97
CA GLN A 35 -6.86 -24.21 6.15
C GLN A 35 -6.97 -23.27 4.94
N ASN A 36 -8.11 -23.26 4.28
CA ASN A 36 -8.37 -22.37 3.16
C ASN A 36 -8.32 -20.90 3.59
N ALA A 37 -8.90 -20.59 4.75
CA ALA A 37 -8.85 -19.22 5.30
C ALA A 37 -7.42 -18.79 5.61
N ILE A 38 -6.61 -19.68 6.16
CA ILE A 38 -5.19 -19.42 6.43
C ILE A 38 -4.44 -19.15 5.12
N ASP A 39 -4.69 -19.96 4.10
CA ASP A 39 -4.05 -19.79 2.79
C ASP A 39 -4.42 -18.45 2.15
N GLU A 40 -5.70 -18.07 2.25
CA GLU A 40 -6.18 -16.76 1.77
C GLU A 40 -5.53 -15.60 2.53
N MET A 41 -5.42 -15.73 3.86
CA MET A 41 -4.77 -14.71 4.68
C MET A 41 -3.29 -14.57 4.32
N ASN A 42 -2.60 -15.68 4.10
CA ASN A 42 -1.20 -15.67 3.68
C ASN A 42 -1.03 -14.99 2.32
N GLN A 43 -1.95 -15.25 1.40
CA GLN A 43 -1.92 -14.62 0.09
C GLN A 43 -2.17 -13.11 0.19
N LEU A 44 -3.14 -12.70 1.00
CA LEU A 44 -3.43 -11.29 1.26
C LEU A 44 -2.22 -10.57 1.87
N GLN A 45 -1.52 -11.21 2.80
CA GLN A 45 -0.30 -10.63 3.37
C GLN A 45 0.78 -10.41 2.31
N LYS A 46 0.99 -11.39 1.44
CA LYS A 46 1.95 -11.27 0.33
C LYS A 46 1.58 -10.14 -0.61
N ASP A 47 0.31 -10.06 -0.99
CA ASP A 47 -0.20 -9.02 -1.88
C ASP A 47 -0.07 -7.63 -1.24
N THR A 48 -0.37 -7.53 0.05
CA THR A 48 -0.24 -6.28 0.80
C THR A 48 1.22 -5.83 0.86
N LEU A 49 2.14 -6.74 1.15
CA LEU A 49 3.57 -6.43 1.17
C LEU A 49 4.08 -5.98 -0.20
N ALA A 50 3.62 -6.64 -1.27
CA ALA A 50 3.97 -6.24 -2.63
C ALA A 50 3.46 -4.84 -2.94
N SER A 51 2.21 -4.53 -2.58
CA SER A 51 1.62 -3.21 -2.76
C SER A 51 2.36 -2.13 -1.96
N MET A 52 2.74 -2.43 -0.72
CA MET A 52 3.53 -1.51 0.10
C MET A 52 4.89 -1.19 -0.52
N ARG A 53 5.56 -2.20 -1.08
CA ARG A 53 6.84 -1.99 -1.78
C ARG A 53 6.68 -1.12 -3.02
N GLU A 54 5.60 -1.31 -3.76
CA GLU A 54 5.29 -0.47 -4.92
C GLU A 54 5.06 0.99 -4.51
N VAL A 55 4.29 1.21 -3.45
CA VAL A 55 4.04 2.55 -2.90
C VAL A 55 5.35 3.19 -2.44
N GLU A 56 6.19 2.46 -1.73
CA GLU A 56 7.50 2.96 -1.30
C GLU A 56 8.38 3.36 -2.48
N ALA A 57 8.41 2.53 -3.54
CA ALA A 57 9.17 2.83 -4.75
C ALA A 57 8.64 4.08 -5.45
N LEU A 58 7.32 4.22 -5.55
CA LEU A 58 6.68 5.41 -6.12
C LEU A 58 6.96 6.66 -5.29
N ASN A 59 6.95 6.53 -3.96
CA ASN A 59 7.27 7.64 -3.07
C ASN A 59 8.71 8.12 -3.25
N ARG A 60 9.66 7.21 -3.37
CA ARG A 60 11.07 7.56 -3.61
C ARG A 60 11.24 8.26 -4.96
N GLU A 61 10.56 7.76 -5.97
CA GLU A 61 10.59 8.38 -7.31
C GLU A 61 9.99 9.77 -7.27
N THR A 62 8.84 9.95 -6.62
CA THR A 62 8.18 11.23 -6.46
C THR A 62 9.06 12.22 -5.68
N GLU A 63 9.68 11.78 -4.59
CA GLU A 63 10.61 12.61 -3.81
C GLU A 63 11.80 13.07 -4.65
N LYS A 64 12.34 12.19 -5.48
CA LYS A 64 13.42 12.52 -6.39
C LYS A 64 12.97 13.55 -7.41
N ASP A 65 11.81 13.35 -8.03
CA ASP A 65 11.26 14.28 -9.03
C ASP A 65 10.99 15.65 -8.42
N VAL A 66 10.46 15.69 -7.20
CA VAL A 66 10.23 16.96 -6.47
C VAL A 66 11.56 17.67 -6.23
N ARG A 67 12.58 16.98 -5.78
CA ARG A 67 13.90 17.55 -5.53
C ARG A 67 14.52 18.10 -6.82
N ASP A 68 14.43 17.33 -7.90
CA ASP A 68 14.97 17.75 -9.21
C ASP A 68 14.23 18.98 -9.72
N THR A 69 12.91 19.01 -9.59
CA THR A 69 12.09 20.17 -9.96
C THR A 69 12.43 21.40 -9.13
N MET A 70 12.65 21.23 -7.83
CA MET A 70 13.05 22.34 -6.95
C MET A 70 14.40 22.91 -7.35
N ARG A 71 15.39 22.07 -7.63
CA ARG A 71 16.72 22.50 -8.09
C ARG A 71 16.63 23.25 -9.40
N GLU A 72 15.85 22.74 -10.33
CA GLU A 72 15.62 23.40 -11.63
C GLU A 72 14.96 24.77 -11.45
N THR A 73 13.96 24.84 -10.58
CA THR A 73 13.26 26.09 -10.28
C THR A 73 14.20 27.11 -9.62
N GLU A 74 15.02 26.67 -8.65
CA GLU A 74 16.01 27.52 -8.01
C GLU A 74 17.02 28.08 -9.02
N SER A 75 17.49 27.22 -9.93
CA SER A 75 18.41 27.63 -10.99
C SER A 75 17.79 28.67 -11.91
N ARG A 76 16.52 28.50 -12.29
CA ARG A 76 15.79 29.47 -13.12
C ARG A 76 15.59 30.80 -12.41
N ILE A 77 15.32 30.75 -11.11
CA ILE A 77 15.16 31.97 -10.30
C ILE A 77 16.50 32.72 -10.24
N GLU A 78 17.59 32.02 -9.98
CA GLU A 78 18.94 32.61 -9.94
C GLU A 78 19.29 33.27 -11.28
N GLU A 79 19.02 32.60 -12.40
CA GLU A 79 19.24 33.17 -13.73
C GLU A 79 18.38 34.41 -13.95
N ALA A 80 17.11 34.36 -13.57
CA ALA A 80 16.21 35.49 -13.69
C ALA A 80 16.68 36.69 -12.85
N MET A 81 17.16 36.43 -11.64
CA MET A 81 17.70 37.47 -10.76
C MET A 81 18.97 38.09 -11.33
N THR A 82 19.86 37.27 -11.84
CA THR A 82 21.09 37.74 -12.49
C THR A 82 20.77 38.64 -13.68
N LYS A 83 19.84 38.24 -14.53
CA LYS A 83 19.41 39.05 -15.69
C LYS A 83 18.76 40.35 -15.25
N LEU A 84 17.98 40.34 -14.20
CA LEU A 84 17.37 41.54 -13.66
C LEU A 84 18.43 42.51 -13.12
N GLU A 85 19.40 42.00 -12.37
CA GLU A 85 20.50 42.78 -11.85
C GLU A 85 21.30 43.43 -12.99
N GLU A 86 21.59 42.70 -14.06
CA GLU A 86 22.28 43.21 -15.24
C GLU A 86 21.47 44.32 -15.89
N ARG A 87 20.18 44.16 -16.09
CA ARG A 87 19.28 45.16 -16.66
C ARG A 87 19.25 46.44 -15.81
N LEU A 88 19.14 46.25 -14.48
CA LEU A 88 19.13 47.38 -13.55
C LEU A 88 20.46 48.12 -13.57
N SER A 89 21.59 47.40 -13.64
CA SER A 89 22.91 48.01 -13.76
C SER A 89 23.06 48.80 -15.04
N ILE A 90 22.59 48.24 -16.15
CA ILE A 90 22.66 48.96 -17.46
C ILE A 90 21.82 50.21 -17.41
N ARG A 91 20.59 50.15 -16.90
CA ARG A 91 19.70 51.31 -16.80
C ARG A 91 20.26 52.38 -15.88
N LEU A 92 20.84 51.96 -14.76
CA LEU A 92 21.48 52.90 -13.84
C LEU A 92 22.67 53.58 -14.50
N GLN A 93 23.50 52.85 -15.24
CA GLN A 93 24.65 53.38 -15.94
C GLN A 93 24.21 54.36 -17.03
N GLU A 94 23.17 54.05 -17.80
CA GLU A 94 22.59 54.95 -18.78
C GLU A 94 22.10 56.24 -18.13
N ALA A 95 21.43 56.16 -17.00
CA ALA A 95 20.95 57.33 -16.29
C ALA A 95 22.10 58.19 -15.74
N LEU A 96 23.20 57.59 -15.33
CA LEU A 96 24.38 58.31 -14.87
C LEU A 96 25.17 58.95 -16.02
N ASP A 97 25.23 58.28 -17.17
CA ASP A 97 25.93 58.74 -18.32
C ASP A 97 25.19 59.90 -19.03
N ASN A 98 23.86 59.95 -18.91
CA ASN A 98 23.01 60.99 -19.53
C ASN A 98 22.16 61.73 -18.49
N PRO A 99 22.75 62.36 -17.48
CA PRO A 99 22.01 63.01 -16.41
C PRO A 99 21.21 64.26 -16.89
N LEU A 100 21.57 64.83 -17.98
CA LEU A 100 20.90 66.02 -18.48
C LEU A 100 19.80 65.74 -19.52
N VAL A 101 19.65 64.52 -19.95
CA VAL A 101 18.63 64.14 -20.96
C VAL A 101 17.20 64.39 -20.45
N GLY A 102 16.98 64.28 -19.15
CA GLY A 102 15.69 64.54 -18.54
C GLY A 102 15.39 66.02 -18.23
N ASN A 103 16.31 66.87 -18.51
CA ASN A 103 16.14 68.30 -18.31
C ASN A 103 15.78 68.95 -19.62
#